data_ba9304cd75a564de3f73f59481ff696d
#
_entry.id   ba9304cd75a564de3f73f59481ff696d
#
_cell.length_a   1.000
_cell.length_b   1.000
_cell.length_c   1.000
_cell.angle_alpha   90.00
_cell.angle_beta   90.00
_cell.angle_gamma   90.00
#
_symmetry.space_group_name_H-M   'P 1'
#
loop_
_entity.id
_entity.type
_entity.pdbx_description
1 polymer ?
#
loop_
_entity_poly.entity_id
_entity_poly.type
_entity_poly.pdbx_seq_one_letter_code
_entity_poly.pdbx_strand_id
1 'polypeptide(L)'
;MTTTQIKNIYTGTVMYEGESGMTTRQMLEKAIASQADLRGANLGGADLYSANLGGADLRGADLRGADLRGANLYSANLGGANLGGKFGKLIEGRPYFQCGPLGSRSDYLQSFITDKGIVIKAGCFTGFLDDFVAAVKETHGDSDHGKEYAMAILMIEEHAAIWGQP
;
A
#
# COMPACT_ATOMS: atom_id res chain seq x y z
N MET A 1 -15.16 -22.27 17.99
CA MET A 1 -15.05 -21.68 16.66
C MET A 1 -14.09 -20.51 16.79
N THR A 2 -12.95 -20.54 16.12
CA THR A 2 -11.98 -19.43 16.17
C THR A 2 -12.48 -18.32 15.27
N THR A 3 -13.01 -17.25 15.86
CA THR A 3 -13.34 -16.02 15.14
C THR A 3 -12.03 -15.32 14.76
N THR A 4 -11.94 -14.87 13.53
CA THR A 4 -10.81 -14.05 13.07
C THR A 4 -11.12 -12.60 13.44
N GLN A 5 -10.16 -11.88 14.01
CA GLN A 5 -10.37 -10.53 14.56
C GLN A 5 -9.35 -9.55 14.01
N ILE A 6 -9.81 -8.36 13.66
CA ILE A 6 -8.93 -7.21 13.45
C ILE A 6 -8.81 -6.49 14.80
N LYS A 7 -7.58 -6.31 15.26
CA LYS A 7 -7.27 -5.67 16.56
C LYS A 7 -6.47 -4.40 16.36
N ASN A 8 -6.63 -3.48 17.29
CA ASN A 8 -5.77 -2.30 17.38
C ASN A 8 -4.38 -2.69 17.89
N ILE A 9 -3.30 -2.25 17.22
CA ILE A 9 -1.92 -2.60 17.57
C ILE A 9 -1.45 -1.97 18.88
N TYR A 10 -2.05 -0.87 19.31
CA TYR A 10 -1.63 -0.13 20.51
C TYR A 10 -2.39 -0.58 21.75
N THR A 11 -3.68 -0.87 21.62
CA THR A 11 -4.57 -1.18 22.74
C THR A 11 -4.91 -2.66 22.85
N GLY A 12 -4.72 -3.43 21.76
CA GLY A 12 -5.15 -4.82 21.67
C GLY A 12 -6.67 -5.02 21.58
N THR A 13 -7.45 -3.94 21.58
CA THR A 13 -8.91 -4.01 21.49
C THR A 13 -9.35 -4.59 20.14
N VAL A 14 -10.42 -5.37 20.13
CA VAL A 14 -11.06 -5.87 18.90
C VAL A 14 -11.79 -4.71 18.22
N MET A 15 -11.40 -4.41 16.99
CA MET A 15 -11.99 -3.36 16.15
C MET A 15 -13.08 -3.92 15.23
N TYR A 16 -12.89 -5.14 14.78
CA TYR A 16 -13.86 -5.88 13.98
C TYR A 16 -13.72 -7.39 14.22
N GLU A 17 -14.83 -8.08 14.32
CA GLU A 17 -14.90 -9.52 14.47
C GLU A 17 -15.60 -10.12 13.24
N GLY A 18 -14.88 -10.99 12.53
CA GLY A 18 -15.39 -11.67 11.34
C GLY A 18 -16.03 -13.00 11.66
N GLU A 19 -16.81 -13.51 10.73
CA GLU A 19 -17.35 -14.85 10.77
C GLU A 19 -16.24 -15.90 10.63
N SER A 20 -16.47 -17.09 11.15
CA SER A 20 -15.50 -18.20 11.05
C SER A 20 -15.20 -18.52 9.57
N GLY A 21 -13.90 -18.60 9.25
CA GLY A 21 -13.42 -18.93 7.90
C GLY A 21 -13.22 -17.72 6.97
N MET A 22 -13.51 -16.50 7.42
CA MET A 22 -13.16 -15.30 6.65
C MET A 22 -11.66 -15.10 6.57
N THR A 23 -11.17 -14.69 5.41
CA THR A 23 -9.82 -14.16 5.24
C THR A 23 -9.72 -12.75 5.84
N THR A 24 -8.49 -12.31 6.16
CA THR A 24 -8.26 -10.93 6.64
C THR A 24 -8.78 -9.90 5.64
N ARG A 25 -8.61 -10.14 4.32
CA ARG A 25 -9.16 -9.29 3.27
C ARG A 25 -10.68 -9.16 3.37
N GLN A 26 -11.40 -10.28 3.42
CA GLN A 26 -12.86 -10.27 3.51
C GLN A 26 -13.38 -9.57 4.76
N MET A 27 -12.71 -9.80 5.89
CA MET A 27 -13.02 -9.08 7.13
C MET A 27 -12.81 -7.58 7.00
N LEU A 28 -11.68 -7.18 6.45
CA LEU A 28 -11.32 -5.76 6.29
C LEU A 28 -12.32 -5.06 5.36
N GLU A 29 -12.67 -5.67 4.24
CA GLU A 29 -13.68 -5.14 3.31
C GLU A 29 -15.06 -5.00 3.97
N LYS A 30 -15.48 -5.98 4.79
CA LYS A 30 -16.74 -5.87 5.57
C LYS A 30 -16.65 -4.80 6.66
N ALA A 31 -15.52 -4.69 7.35
CA ALA A 31 -15.28 -3.65 8.35
C ALA A 31 -15.40 -2.24 7.72
N ILE A 32 -14.80 -2.05 6.54
CA ILE A 32 -14.89 -0.80 5.78
C ILE A 32 -16.34 -0.51 5.38
N ALA A 33 -17.05 -1.51 4.84
CA ALA A 33 -18.45 -1.38 4.44
C ALA A 33 -19.38 -1.03 5.63
N SER A 34 -19.04 -1.49 6.85
CA SER A 34 -19.76 -1.15 8.09
C SER A 34 -19.28 0.14 8.76
N GLN A 35 -18.34 0.87 8.13
CA GLN A 35 -17.75 2.10 8.66
C GLN A 35 -17.06 1.92 10.02
N ALA A 36 -16.47 0.75 10.27
CA ALA A 36 -15.70 0.50 11.48
C ALA A 36 -14.46 1.43 11.56
N ASP A 37 -14.11 1.85 12.77
CA ASP A 37 -12.86 2.58 13.00
C ASP A 37 -11.67 1.62 12.89
N LEU A 38 -10.85 1.79 11.85
CA LEU A 38 -9.70 0.94 11.56
C LEU A 38 -8.34 1.61 11.83
N ARG A 39 -8.36 2.76 12.49
CA ARG A 39 -7.13 3.48 12.86
C ARG A 39 -6.29 2.66 13.84
N GLY A 40 -5.04 2.43 13.45
CA GLY A 40 -4.13 1.57 14.21
C GLY A 40 -4.45 0.08 14.09
N ALA A 41 -5.19 -0.36 13.07
CA ALA A 41 -5.47 -1.76 12.82
C ALA A 41 -4.19 -2.57 12.61
N ASN A 42 -4.12 -3.77 13.20
CA ASN A 42 -3.04 -4.72 12.96
C ASN A 42 -3.35 -5.52 11.69
N LEU A 43 -2.67 -5.17 10.61
CA LEU A 43 -2.75 -5.81 9.30
C LEU A 43 -1.39 -6.35 8.85
N GLY A 44 -0.46 -6.52 9.80
CA GLY A 44 0.88 -7.03 9.53
C GLY A 44 0.83 -8.42 8.87
N GLY A 45 1.51 -8.56 7.73
CA GLY A 45 1.54 -9.80 6.95
C GLY A 45 0.22 -10.18 6.27
N ALA A 46 -0.79 -9.31 6.30
CA ALA A 46 -2.08 -9.61 5.68
C ALA A 46 -1.96 -9.74 4.16
N ASP A 47 -2.61 -10.77 3.60
CA ASP A 47 -2.85 -10.86 2.17
C ASP A 47 -4.05 -9.94 1.82
N LEU A 48 -3.72 -8.77 1.25
CA LEU A 48 -4.66 -7.76 0.79
C LEU A 48 -4.58 -7.57 -0.73
N TYR A 49 -4.07 -8.59 -1.44
CA TYR A 49 -4.01 -8.59 -2.89
C TYR A 49 -5.40 -8.32 -3.49
N SER A 50 -5.49 -7.31 -4.35
CA SER A 50 -6.74 -6.86 -4.99
C SER A 50 -7.88 -6.51 -4.01
N ALA A 51 -7.58 -6.20 -2.75
CA ALA A 51 -8.59 -5.81 -1.76
C ALA A 51 -9.23 -4.46 -2.11
N ASN A 52 -10.51 -4.33 -1.84
CA ASN A 52 -11.19 -3.03 -1.93
C ASN A 52 -11.09 -2.28 -0.59
N LEU A 53 -10.14 -1.36 -0.51
CA LEU A 53 -9.87 -0.52 0.66
C LEU A 53 -10.28 0.94 0.42
N GLY A 54 -11.11 1.19 -0.61
CA GLY A 54 -11.56 2.52 -0.98
C GLY A 54 -12.24 3.25 0.17
N GLY A 55 -11.79 4.47 0.48
CA GLY A 55 -12.34 5.30 1.55
C GLY A 55 -11.98 4.85 2.97
N ALA A 56 -11.19 3.81 3.16
CA ALA A 56 -10.80 3.30 4.47
C ALA A 56 -9.98 4.32 5.28
N ASP A 57 -10.25 4.47 6.56
CA ASP A 57 -9.37 5.18 7.49
C ASP A 57 -8.41 4.19 8.18
N LEU A 58 -7.22 4.08 7.61
CA LEU A 58 -6.14 3.19 8.06
C LEU A 58 -4.97 3.96 8.71
N ARG A 59 -5.24 5.17 9.23
CA ARG A 59 -4.20 5.97 9.88
C ARG A 59 -3.53 5.20 11.01
N GLY A 60 -2.19 5.22 10.99
CA GLY A 60 -1.38 4.53 12.00
C GLY A 60 -1.50 3.01 12.00
N ALA A 61 -2.14 2.40 10.99
CA ALA A 61 -2.25 0.94 10.89
C ALA A 61 -0.88 0.28 10.70
N ASP A 62 -0.75 -0.94 11.17
CA ASP A 62 0.41 -1.78 10.90
C ASP A 62 0.21 -2.53 9.57
N LEU A 63 0.96 -2.13 8.56
CA LEU A 63 0.97 -2.74 7.22
C LEU A 63 2.31 -3.45 6.91
N ARG A 64 3.09 -3.75 7.95
CA ARG A 64 4.39 -4.43 7.78
C ARG A 64 4.21 -5.79 7.10
N GLY A 65 4.84 -5.95 5.94
CA GLY A 65 4.74 -7.19 5.16
C GLY A 65 3.37 -7.46 4.54
N ALA A 66 2.42 -6.54 4.62
CA ALA A 66 1.12 -6.68 3.95
C ALA A 66 1.28 -6.65 2.42
N ASP A 67 0.56 -7.53 1.74
CA ASP A 67 0.48 -7.54 0.27
C ASP A 67 -0.66 -6.63 -0.20
N LEU A 68 -0.32 -5.43 -0.64
CA LEU A 68 -1.27 -4.44 -1.16
C LEU A 68 -1.32 -4.39 -2.69
N ARG A 69 -0.66 -5.32 -3.39
CA ARG A 69 -0.62 -5.31 -4.86
C ARG A 69 -2.03 -5.37 -5.44
N GLY A 70 -2.33 -4.46 -6.38
CA GLY A 70 -3.66 -4.35 -6.99
C GLY A 70 -4.78 -3.90 -6.05
N ALA A 71 -4.51 -3.61 -4.78
CA ALA A 71 -5.53 -3.10 -3.87
C ALA A 71 -6.04 -1.73 -4.32
N ASN A 72 -7.35 -1.53 -4.25
CA ASN A 72 -7.96 -0.23 -4.45
C ASN A 72 -7.81 0.60 -3.16
N LEU A 73 -6.99 1.64 -3.20
CA LEU A 73 -6.77 2.58 -2.10
C LEU A 73 -7.35 3.98 -2.42
N TYR A 74 -8.30 4.06 -3.36
CA TYR A 74 -8.92 5.34 -3.72
C TYR A 74 -9.57 6.01 -2.50
N SER A 75 -9.19 7.26 -2.22
CA SER A 75 -9.64 8.02 -1.04
C SER A 75 -9.35 7.36 0.32
N ALA A 76 -8.52 6.32 0.39
CA ALA A 76 -8.10 5.77 1.67
C ALA A 76 -7.13 6.73 2.38
N ASN A 77 -7.29 6.85 3.70
CA ASN A 77 -6.35 7.60 4.53
C ASN A 77 -5.34 6.64 5.17
N LEU A 78 -4.08 6.75 4.76
CA LEU A 78 -2.96 5.91 5.19
C LEU A 78 -1.93 6.68 6.05
N GLY A 79 -2.22 7.91 6.46
CA GLY A 79 -1.28 8.74 7.21
C GLY A 79 -0.72 8.03 8.43
N GLY A 80 0.58 8.06 8.61
CA GLY A 80 1.27 7.40 9.73
C GLY A 80 1.24 5.87 9.73
N ALA A 81 0.62 5.20 8.73
CA ALA A 81 0.62 3.75 8.64
C ALA A 81 2.05 3.23 8.45
N ASN A 82 2.37 2.10 9.08
CA ASN A 82 3.71 1.55 9.15
C ASN A 82 3.93 0.46 8.09
N LEU A 83 4.79 0.71 7.12
CA LEU A 83 5.22 -0.30 6.13
C LEU A 83 6.34 -1.20 6.64
N GLY A 84 6.92 -0.86 7.78
CA GLY A 84 7.90 -1.67 8.51
C GLY A 84 9.36 -1.47 8.13
N GLY A 85 10.22 -1.91 9.03
CA GLY A 85 11.66 -2.05 8.83
C GLY A 85 12.33 -0.85 8.17
N LYS A 86 12.95 -1.10 7.02
CA LYS A 86 13.65 -0.07 6.23
C LYS A 86 12.73 0.95 5.57
N PHE A 87 11.45 0.62 5.36
CA PHE A 87 10.53 1.47 4.62
C PHE A 87 9.89 2.59 5.46
N GLY A 88 9.79 2.40 6.78
CA GLY A 88 9.29 3.44 7.69
C GLY A 88 7.77 3.58 7.71
N LYS A 89 7.31 4.79 8.02
CA LYS A 89 5.91 5.16 8.13
C LYS A 89 5.50 6.06 6.96
N LEU A 90 4.29 5.90 6.51
CA LEU A 90 3.68 6.79 5.54
C LEU A 90 3.52 8.20 6.11
N ILE A 91 3.79 9.21 5.30
CA ILE A 91 3.53 10.60 5.66
C ILE A 91 2.04 10.87 5.74
N GLU A 92 1.66 12.02 6.33
CA GLU A 92 0.28 12.52 6.30
C GLU A 92 -0.09 13.04 4.90
N GLY A 93 -1.36 13.26 4.65
CA GLY A 93 -1.87 13.80 3.38
C GLY A 93 -2.16 12.70 2.35
N ARG A 94 -1.49 12.74 1.21
CA ARG A 94 -1.67 11.78 0.10
C ARG A 94 -0.41 10.95 -0.13
N PRO A 95 -0.06 10.02 0.76
CA PRO A 95 1.19 9.27 0.66
C PRO A 95 1.18 8.18 -0.41
N TYR A 96 0.07 7.96 -1.09
CA TYR A 96 -0.13 6.89 -2.04
C TYR A 96 -0.43 7.40 -3.44
N PHE A 97 0.21 6.78 -4.43
CA PHE A 97 -0.09 6.97 -5.85
C PHE A 97 -0.03 5.63 -6.57
N GLN A 98 -0.90 5.44 -7.54
CA GLN A 98 -0.96 4.24 -8.37
C GLN A 98 -1.14 4.62 -9.83
N CYS A 99 -0.43 3.94 -10.71
CA CYS A 99 -0.62 4.04 -12.15
C CYS A 99 -0.54 2.67 -12.82
N GLY A 100 -1.08 2.57 -14.02
CA GLY A 100 -1.10 1.35 -14.79
C GLY A 100 -2.50 0.97 -15.25
N PRO A 101 -2.66 -0.24 -15.85
CA PRO A 101 -1.62 -1.28 -16.00
C PRO A 101 -0.50 -0.87 -16.94
N LEU A 102 0.74 -1.23 -16.64
CA LEU A 102 1.92 -0.90 -17.45
C LEU A 102 3.00 -1.98 -17.36
N GLY A 103 4.00 -1.85 -18.24
CA GLY A 103 5.15 -2.74 -18.28
C GLY A 103 4.83 -4.14 -18.83
N SER A 104 5.83 -5.01 -18.79
CA SER A 104 5.76 -6.36 -19.40
C SER A 104 4.71 -7.29 -18.79
N ARG A 105 4.21 -6.99 -17.59
CA ARG A 105 3.21 -7.80 -16.87
C ARG A 105 1.81 -7.18 -16.91
N SER A 106 1.65 -5.98 -17.49
CA SER A 106 0.40 -5.22 -17.48
C SER A 106 -0.20 -5.12 -16.07
N ASP A 107 0.66 -4.86 -15.06
CA ASP A 107 0.29 -4.77 -13.65
C ASP A 107 0.31 -3.31 -13.17
N TYR A 108 -0.26 -3.04 -12.00
CA TYR A 108 -0.22 -1.72 -11.40
C TYR A 108 1.12 -1.47 -10.70
N LEU A 109 1.62 -0.24 -10.88
CA LEU A 109 2.72 0.28 -10.09
C LEU A 109 2.14 1.14 -8.97
N GLN A 110 2.53 0.83 -7.75
CA GLN A 110 2.12 1.53 -6.54
C GLN A 110 3.32 2.23 -5.90
N SER A 111 3.16 3.49 -5.52
CA SER A 111 4.16 4.22 -4.76
C SER A 111 3.60 4.70 -3.43
N PHE A 112 4.47 4.72 -2.42
CA PHE A 112 4.15 5.11 -1.06
C PHE A 112 5.22 6.09 -0.57
N ILE A 113 4.81 7.31 -0.21
CA ILE A 113 5.72 8.32 0.33
C ILE A 113 5.82 8.08 1.84
N THR A 114 7.05 7.85 2.31
CA THR A 114 7.33 7.56 3.72
C THR A 114 8.32 8.55 4.31
N ASP A 115 8.51 8.48 5.62
CA ASP A 115 9.55 9.22 6.35
C ASP A 115 10.99 8.78 6.00
N LYS A 116 11.12 7.74 5.16
CA LYS A 116 12.41 7.20 4.69
C LYS A 116 12.64 7.34 3.20
N GLY A 117 11.66 7.83 2.45
CA GLY A 117 11.71 7.97 1.00
C GLY A 117 10.51 7.36 0.31
N ILE A 118 10.57 7.28 -1.01
CA ILE A 118 9.49 6.74 -1.84
C ILE A 118 9.68 5.24 -2.00
N VAL A 119 8.69 4.47 -1.57
CA VAL A 119 8.66 3.00 -1.69
C VAL A 119 7.82 2.61 -2.89
N ILE A 120 8.34 1.71 -3.73
CA ILE A 120 7.68 1.19 -4.92
C ILE A 120 7.29 -0.27 -4.72
N LYS A 121 6.05 -0.60 -5.11
CA LYS A 121 5.58 -1.98 -5.31
C LYS A 121 5.13 -2.14 -6.77
N ALA A 122 5.77 -3.06 -7.50
CA ALA A 122 5.48 -3.35 -8.90
C ALA A 122 5.71 -4.84 -9.18
N GLY A 123 4.64 -5.60 -9.36
CA GLY A 123 4.74 -7.05 -9.49
C GLY A 123 5.45 -7.69 -8.29
N CYS A 124 6.59 -8.34 -8.51
CA CYS A 124 7.40 -8.93 -7.43
C CYS A 124 8.44 -7.97 -6.84
N PHE A 125 8.60 -6.76 -7.41
CA PHE A 125 9.52 -5.76 -6.86
C PHE A 125 8.92 -5.06 -5.65
N THR A 126 9.71 -4.88 -4.60
CA THR A 126 9.43 -3.98 -3.49
C THR A 126 10.74 -3.37 -3.00
N GLY A 127 10.90 -2.06 -3.15
CA GLY A 127 12.13 -1.34 -2.81
C GLY A 127 11.92 0.16 -2.82
N PHE A 128 12.99 0.92 -2.61
CA PHE A 128 12.94 2.37 -2.80
C PHE A 128 12.94 2.74 -4.29
N LEU A 129 12.54 3.97 -4.59
CA LEU A 129 12.45 4.48 -5.95
C LEU A 129 13.79 4.35 -6.70
N ASP A 130 14.91 4.71 -6.07
CA ASP A 130 16.23 4.63 -6.71
C ASP A 130 16.59 3.19 -7.11
N ASP A 131 16.29 2.21 -6.25
CA ASP A 131 16.49 0.79 -6.54
C ASP A 131 15.59 0.34 -7.71
N PHE A 132 14.36 0.87 -7.76
CA PHE A 132 13.42 0.58 -8.85
C PHE A 132 13.90 1.15 -10.18
N VAL A 133 14.35 2.41 -10.20
CA VAL A 133 14.93 3.08 -11.38
C VAL A 133 16.10 2.27 -11.93
N ALA A 134 17.02 1.82 -11.06
CA ALA A 134 18.15 0.98 -11.45
C ALA A 134 17.68 -0.36 -12.07
N ALA A 135 16.74 -1.04 -11.43
CA ALA A 135 16.19 -2.31 -11.90
C ALA A 135 15.46 -2.19 -13.26
N VAL A 136 14.70 -1.11 -13.46
CA VAL A 136 14.04 -0.82 -14.76
C VAL A 136 15.08 -0.61 -15.85
N LYS A 137 16.11 0.18 -15.58
CA LYS A 137 17.18 0.45 -16.54
C LYS A 137 17.94 -0.83 -16.93
N GLU A 138 18.24 -1.67 -15.95
CA GLU A 138 18.96 -2.94 -16.17
C GLU A 138 18.09 -3.93 -16.96
N THR A 139 16.78 -4.05 -16.64
CA THR A 139 15.91 -5.08 -17.20
C THR A 139 15.30 -4.68 -18.54
N HIS A 140 14.93 -3.41 -18.69
CA HIS A 140 14.12 -2.94 -19.82
C HIS A 140 14.85 -1.93 -20.71
N GLY A 141 15.86 -1.19 -20.18
CA GLY A 141 16.62 -0.20 -20.95
C GLY A 141 15.70 0.75 -21.72
N ASP A 142 15.99 0.93 -23.01
CA ASP A 142 15.26 1.83 -23.93
C ASP A 142 14.06 1.15 -24.63
N SER A 143 13.66 -0.05 -24.20
CA SER A 143 12.47 -0.73 -24.73
C SER A 143 11.19 0.08 -24.46
N ASP A 144 10.08 -0.29 -25.13
CA ASP A 144 8.80 0.39 -24.90
C ASP A 144 8.33 0.24 -23.46
N HIS A 145 8.54 -0.92 -22.83
CA HIS A 145 8.29 -1.09 -21.40
C HIS A 145 9.20 -0.22 -20.53
N GLY A 146 10.47 -0.04 -20.89
CA GLY A 146 11.38 0.87 -20.20
C GLY A 146 10.88 2.31 -20.26
N LYS A 147 10.36 2.76 -21.40
CA LYS A 147 9.76 4.09 -21.59
C LYS A 147 8.48 4.27 -20.77
N GLU A 148 7.60 3.25 -20.73
CA GLU A 148 6.38 3.27 -19.89
C GLU A 148 6.75 3.44 -18.40
N TYR A 149 7.73 2.68 -17.92
CA TYR A 149 8.21 2.83 -16.54
C TYR A 149 8.85 4.19 -16.28
N ALA A 150 9.60 4.73 -17.23
CA ALA A 150 10.20 6.06 -17.10
C ALA A 150 9.14 7.17 -16.95
N MET A 151 8.04 7.08 -17.72
CA MET A 151 6.91 8.00 -17.56
C MET A 151 6.25 7.85 -16.17
N ALA A 152 6.04 6.63 -15.71
CA ALA A 152 5.46 6.37 -14.40
C ALA A 152 6.36 6.90 -13.26
N ILE A 153 7.67 6.75 -13.37
CA ILE A 153 8.67 7.29 -12.43
C ILE A 153 8.53 8.81 -12.34
N LEU A 154 8.47 9.53 -13.47
CA LEU A 154 8.28 10.97 -13.47
C LEU A 154 6.97 11.39 -12.77
N MET A 155 5.87 10.68 -13.01
CA MET A 155 4.60 10.94 -12.33
C MET A 155 4.69 10.72 -10.81
N ILE A 156 5.44 9.72 -10.37
CA ILE A 156 5.67 9.44 -8.95
C ILE A 156 6.50 10.55 -8.30
N GLU A 157 7.57 10.99 -8.96
CA GLU A 157 8.43 12.07 -8.49
C GLU A 157 7.66 13.38 -8.35
N GLU A 158 6.84 13.74 -9.35
CA GLU A 158 5.97 14.92 -9.30
C GLU A 158 4.91 14.80 -8.20
N HIS A 159 4.28 13.64 -8.06
CA HIS A 159 3.35 13.40 -6.95
C HIS A 159 4.03 13.60 -5.60
N ALA A 160 5.24 13.05 -5.43
CA ALA A 160 5.99 13.21 -4.19
C ALA A 160 6.45 14.65 -3.96
N ALA A 161 6.79 15.40 -5.01
CA ALA A 161 7.13 16.81 -4.89
C ALA A 161 5.95 17.66 -4.40
N ILE A 162 4.72 17.30 -4.79
CA ILE A 162 3.50 18.01 -4.37
C ILE A 162 3.09 17.63 -2.95
N TRP A 163 3.12 16.35 -2.61
CA TRP A 163 2.50 15.81 -1.40
C TRP A 163 3.51 15.33 -0.34
N GLY A 164 4.78 15.18 -0.71
CA GLY A 164 5.85 14.66 0.16
C GLY A 164 6.51 15.73 1.02
N GLN A 165 6.07 16.98 0.98
CA GLN A 165 6.61 18.05 1.83
C GLN A 165 6.07 17.89 3.26
N PRO A 166 6.93 18.05 4.29
CA PRO A 166 6.52 17.96 5.68
C PRO A 166 5.59 19.10 6.09
#